data_9aff29d68e627a073ebbd674e204e612
#
_entry.id   9aff29d68e627a073ebbd674e204e612
#
_cell.length_a   1.000
_cell.length_b   1.000
_cell.length_c   1.000
_cell.angle_alpha   90.00
_cell.angle_beta   90.00
_cell.angle_gamma   90.00
#
_symmetry.space_group_name_H-M   'P 1'
#
loop_
_entity.id
_entity.type
_entity.pdbx_description
1 polymer ?
#
loop_
_entity_poly.entity_id
_entity_poly.type
_entity_poly.pdbx_seq_one_letter_code
_entity_poly.pdbx_strand_id
1 'polypeptide(L)'
;MPISRACDLVKVSRRRLGYVSRRRDDELIERLKSLAARHPRYGIRRLWALLRREGRCVNLKRIRRLCRQHGLLLKARRRRKRRGIGCGLPCQAEHPNHVWAYDFLEDRTDGGANRGRKLRILTVEDEFTRECLEIEVEYRMNARFVAGTLLKLFARRGAPAFVRSDNGPEFIAKVLMRMLQIQGIQCRHIEPGSPWQNGINERFNGSLRDERLNMETFHNPDHARVICKSYGRQYNTERPHSSLGYLTPVEFAARWREENKDGFAAAELGSAQTRDLSHQHPLVVGREESEPAA
;
A
#
# COMPACT_ATOMS: atom_id res chain seq x y z
N MET A 1 12.81 42.23 42.63
CA MET A 1 13.70 41.11 42.95
C MET A 1 14.82 41.07 41.91
N PRO A 2 16.10 40.98 42.31
CA PRO A 2 17.21 40.90 41.36
C PRO A 2 17.14 39.64 40.48
N ILE A 3 17.54 39.76 39.20
CA ILE A 3 17.54 38.66 38.23
C ILE A 3 18.35 37.46 38.73
N SER A 4 19.44 37.68 39.45
CA SER A 4 20.22 36.62 40.09
C SER A 4 19.38 35.73 41.00
N ARG A 5 18.64 36.33 41.91
CA ARG A 5 17.81 35.63 42.90
C ARG A 5 16.63 34.88 42.22
N ALA A 6 16.07 35.47 41.15
CA ALA A 6 15.06 34.81 40.36
C ALA A 6 15.62 33.58 39.65
N CYS A 7 16.83 33.67 39.08
CA CYS A 7 17.52 32.54 38.43
C CYS A 7 17.82 31.40 39.41
N ASP A 8 18.25 31.74 40.62
CA ASP A 8 18.57 30.77 41.68
C ASP A 8 17.32 30.03 42.15
N LEU A 9 16.20 30.74 42.31
CA LEU A 9 14.90 30.15 42.66
C LEU A 9 14.39 29.15 41.63
N VAL A 10 14.52 29.45 40.32
CA VAL A 10 14.07 28.58 39.24
C VAL A 10 15.18 27.62 38.72
N LYS A 11 16.35 27.60 39.37
CA LYS A 11 17.54 26.79 39.02
C LYS A 11 17.94 26.94 37.53
N VAL A 12 17.91 28.16 37.00
CA VAL A 12 18.28 28.49 35.63
C VAL A 12 19.47 29.44 35.65
N SER A 13 20.55 29.12 34.90
CA SER A 13 21.72 30.01 34.81
C SER A 13 21.37 31.31 34.08
N ARG A 14 21.94 32.45 34.53
CA ARG A 14 21.79 33.78 33.91
C ARG A 14 22.16 33.77 32.41
N ARG A 15 23.17 32.97 32.00
CA ARG A 15 23.56 32.80 30.58
C ARG A 15 22.43 32.25 29.74
N ARG A 16 21.54 31.45 30.32
CA ARG A 16 20.40 30.86 29.60
C ARG A 16 19.28 31.85 29.32
N LEU A 17 19.12 32.87 30.17
CA LEU A 17 18.15 33.95 29.95
C LEU A 17 18.52 34.85 28.76
N GLY A 18 19.82 35.16 28.59
CA GLY A 18 20.32 35.98 27.48
C GLY A 18 20.67 35.17 26.22
N TYR A 19 20.40 33.83 26.20
CA TYR A 19 20.76 33.01 25.06
C TYR A 19 19.81 33.25 23.90
N VAL A 20 20.31 33.91 22.85
CA VAL A 20 19.63 34.01 21.54
C VAL A 20 20.20 32.96 20.64
N SER A 21 19.33 32.09 20.10
CA SER A 21 19.75 31.05 19.20
C SER A 21 20.25 31.67 17.87
N ARG A 22 21.49 31.38 17.50
CA ARG A 22 22.10 31.78 16.22
C ARG A 22 21.72 30.86 15.08
N ARG A 23 20.81 29.89 15.27
CA ARG A 23 20.40 28.94 14.28
C ARG A 23 19.50 29.62 13.25
N ARG A 24 19.93 29.66 12.01
CA ARG A 24 19.12 30.09 10.88
C ARG A 24 18.30 28.88 10.40
N ASP A 25 17.05 28.80 10.83
CA ASP A 25 16.14 27.69 10.47
C ASP A 25 15.08 28.15 9.44
N ASP A 26 15.09 29.42 9.01
CA ASP A 26 13.99 30.05 8.27
C ASP A 26 13.67 29.32 6.95
N GLU A 27 14.68 29.08 6.12
CA GLU A 27 14.50 28.33 4.86
C GLU A 27 13.99 26.90 5.09
N LEU A 28 14.48 26.24 6.14
CA LEU A 28 14.06 24.91 6.49
C LEU A 28 12.60 24.89 7.01
N ILE A 29 12.20 25.93 7.74
CA ILE A 29 10.83 26.09 8.23
C ILE A 29 9.87 26.30 7.08
N GLU A 30 10.20 27.18 6.13
CA GLU A 30 9.37 27.42 4.96
C GLU A 30 9.24 26.16 4.09
N ARG A 31 10.34 25.43 3.91
CA ARG A 31 10.27 24.15 3.20
C ARG A 31 9.42 23.11 3.92
N LEU A 32 9.53 23.00 5.26
CA LEU A 32 8.69 22.12 6.07
C LEU A 32 7.20 22.48 5.98
N LYS A 33 6.86 23.77 6.02
CA LYS A 33 5.49 24.24 5.84
C LYS A 33 4.94 23.87 4.47
N SER A 34 5.72 24.10 3.41
CA SER A 34 5.36 23.73 2.02
C SER A 34 5.10 22.23 1.89
N LEU A 35 6.00 21.39 2.42
CA LEU A 35 5.83 19.94 2.41
C LEU A 35 4.62 19.47 3.23
N ALA A 36 4.39 20.08 4.39
CA ALA A 36 3.24 19.76 5.24
C ALA A 36 1.90 20.17 4.59
N ALA A 37 1.88 21.30 3.87
CA ALA A 37 0.72 21.73 3.09
C ALA A 37 0.43 20.79 1.91
N ARG A 38 1.47 20.37 1.18
CA ARG A 38 1.34 19.42 0.08
C ARG A 38 0.92 18.01 0.55
N HIS A 39 1.37 17.61 1.74
CA HIS A 39 1.12 16.30 2.31
C HIS A 39 0.54 16.41 3.74
N PRO A 40 -0.71 16.86 3.91
CA PRO A 40 -1.26 17.20 5.23
C PRO A 40 -1.39 16.00 6.19
N ARG A 41 -1.27 14.78 5.66
CA ARG A 41 -1.32 13.54 6.46
C ARG A 41 0.05 12.91 6.69
N TYR A 42 1.16 13.59 6.32
CA TYR A 42 2.49 13.08 6.57
C TYR A 42 2.99 13.50 7.95
N GLY A 43 3.39 12.50 8.76
CA GLY A 43 4.05 12.76 10.04
C GLY A 43 5.53 13.13 9.86
N ILE A 44 6.15 13.58 10.95
CA ILE A 44 7.54 14.08 11.02
C ILE A 44 8.54 13.19 10.27
N ARG A 45 8.42 11.86 10.40
CA ARG A 45 9.39 10.94 9.78
C ARG A 45 9.30 10.94 8.24
N ARG A 46 8.09 11.09 7.67
CA ARG A 46 7.93 11.20 6.22
C ARG A 46 8.39 12.56 5.72
N LEU A 47 8.07 13.65 6.41
CA LEU A 47 8.58 14.98 6.07
C LEU A 47 10.12 15.01 6.12
N TRP A 48 10.73 14.39 7.11
CA TRP A 48 12.17 14.23 7.19
C TRP A 48 12.75 13.42 6.02
N ALA A 49 12.10 12.32 5.63
CA ALA A 49 12.51 11.52 4.50
C ALA A 49 12.45 12.30 3.18
N LEU A 50 11.39 13.10 2.96
CA LEU A 50 11.29 13.98 1.80
C LEU A 50 12.42 15.01 1.75
N LEU A 51 12.75 15.67 2.87
CA LEU A 51 13.88 16.60 2.96
C LEU A 51 15.21 15.93 2.63
N ARG A 52 15.42 14.69 3.07
CA ARG A 52 16.64 13.95 2.74
C ARG A 52 16.72 13.63 1.23
N ARG A 53 15.61 13.34 0.59
CA ARG A 53 15.52 13.14 -0.87
C ARG A 53 15.83 14.42 -1.67
N GLU A 54 15.56 15.58 -1.08
CA GLU A 54 15.96 16.89 -1.60
C GLU A 54 17.45 17.22 -1.32
N GLY A 55 18.25 16.26 -0.84
CA GLY A 55 19.66 16.46 -0.50
C GLY A 55 19.89 17.18 0.84
N ARG A 56 18.84 17.48 1.62
CA ARG A 56 18.98 18.19 2.89
C ARG A 56 19.28 17.22 4.03
N CYS A 57 20.55 17.10 4.40
CA CYS A 57 21.00 16.26 5.52
C CYS A 57 20.69 16.90 6.88
N VAL A 58 19.44 16.81 7.33
CA VAL A 58 18.97 17.38 8.59
C VAL A 58 18.66 16.29 9.62
N ASN A 59 19.07 16.51 10.87
CA ASN A 59 18.78 15.58 11.96
C ASN A 59 17.27 15.56 12.28
N LEU A 60 16.72 14.36 12.44
CA LEU A 60 15.31 14.14 12.79
C LEU A 60 14.87 14.86 14.06
N LYS A 61 15.78 14.99 15.07
CA LYS A 61 15.49 15.73 16.31
C LYS A 61 15.26 17.22 16.02
N ARG A 62 16.02 17.83 15.06
CA ARG A 62 15.83 19.22 14.62
C ARG A 62 14.47 19.39 13.94
N ILE A 63 14.11 18.51 13.01
CA ILE A 63 12.80 18.53 12.34
C ILE A 63 11.65 18.40 13.36
N ARG A 64 11.77 17.46 14.30
CA ARG A 64 10.75 17.29 15.35
C ARG A 64 10.55 18.56 16.18
N ARG A 65 11.62 19.25 16.53
CA ARG A 65 11.55 20.53 17.27
C ARG A 65 10.82 21.59 16.44
N LEU A 66 11.21 21.76 15.18
CA LEU A 66 10.61 22.76 14.29
C LEU A 66 9.13 22.47 14.03
N CYS A 67 8.77 21.22 13.71
CA CYS A 67 7.37 20.84 13.53
C CYS A 67 6.52 21.11 14.77
N ARG A 68 7.08 20.93 15.99
CA ARG A 68 6.38 21.25 17.24
C ARG A 68 6.21 22.75 17.40
N GLN A 69 7.25 23.54 17.15
CA GLN A 69 7.24 25.00 17.30
C GLN A 69 6.27 25.69 16.33
N HIS A 70 6.12 25.14 15.13
CA HIS A 70 5.29 25.71 14.05
C HIS A 70 3.93 25.00 13.87
N GLY A 71 3.50 24.18 14.83
CA GLY A 71 2.17 23.56 14.78
C GLY A 71 1.97 22.53 13.67
N LEU A 72 3.05 21.97 13.09
CA LEU A 72 2.99 21.01 11.99
C LEU A 72 2.84 19.56 12.47
N LEU A 73 2.49 19.34 13.73
CA LEU A 73 2.27 17.99 14.27
C LEU A 73 0.87 17.50 13.93
N LEU A 74 0.78 16.27 13.43
CA LEU A 74 -0.49 15.60 13.33
C LEU A 74 -1.06 15.29 14.73
N LYS A 75 -2.37 15.43 14.89
CA LYS A 75 -3.05 14.99 16.12
C LYS A 75 -2.80 13.50 16.32
N ALA A 76 -2.32 13.11 17.50
CA ALA A 76 -2.06 11.72 17.81
C ALA A 76 -3.37 10.93 17.79
N ARG A 77 -3.46 9.92 16.91
CA ARG A 77 -4.52 8.92 17.01
C ARG A 77 -4.26 8.05 18.23
N ARG A 78 -5.26 7.87 19.12
CA ARG A 78 -5.17 6.90 20.21
C ARG A 78 -4.89 5.51 19.60
N ARG A 79 -3.73 4.94 19.91
CA ARG A 79 -3.40 3.58 19.53
C ARG A 79 -4.37 2.64 20.24
N ARG A 80 -5.20 1.91 19.52
CA ARG A 80 -5.86 0.74 20.08
C ARG A 80 -4.77 -0.27 20.44
N LYS A 81 -4.80 -0.80 21.68
CA LYS A 81 -3.92 -1.90 22.08
C LYS A 81 -4.15 -3.07 21.10
N ARG A 82 -3.13 -3.44 20.34
CA ARG A 82 -3.17 -4.67 19.55
C ARG A 82 -3.19 -5.85 20.51
N ARG A 83 -4.24 -6.65 20.46
CA ARG A 83 -4.29 -7.95 21.12
C ARG A 83 -3.62 -8.97 20.19
N GLY A 84 -2.66 -9.70 20.74
CA GLY A 84 -2.08 -10.88 20.12
C GLY A 84 -0.97 -10.61 19.08
N ILE A 85 0.13 -11.27 19.26
CA ILE A 85 1.15 -11.52 18.23
C ILE A 85 0.73 -12.86 17.63
N GLY A 86 0.07 -12.85 16.48
CA GLY A 86 -0.21 -14.08 15.76
C GLY A 86 1.10 -14.70 15.25
N CYS A 87 1.16 -16.02 15.19
CA CYS A 87 2.21 -16.75 14.47
C CYS A 87 2.31 -16.24 13.04
N GLY A 88 3.51 -16.36 12.43
CA GLY A 88 3.86 -15.77 11.14
C GLY A 88 2.87 -16.01 10.01
N LEU A 89 3.01 -15.22 8.95
CA LEU A 89 2.20 -15.35 7.74
C LEU A 89 2.42 -16.74 7.11
N PRO A 90 1.35 -17.46 6.71
CA PRO A 90 1.45 -18.79 6.11
C PRO A 90 2.27 -18.84 4.82
N CYS A 91 2.47 -17.70 4.17
CA CYS A 91 3.32 -17.50 3.00
C CYS A 91 3.81 -16.07 3.03
N GLN A 92 5.09 -15.87 3.29
CA GLN A 92 5.73 -14.57 3.21
C GLN A 92 6.16 -14.31 1.76
N ALA A 93 5.89 -13.12 1.24
CA ALA A 93 6.37 -12.74 -0.08
C ALA A 93 7.91 -12.59 -0.04
N GLU A 94 8.60 -13.25 -0.98
CA GLU A 94 10.06 -13.36 -1.03
C GLU A 94 10.68 -12.53 -2.16
N HIS A 95 9.90 -12.23 -3.19
CA HIS A 95 10.32 -11.45 -4.36
C HIS A 95 9.13 -10.69 -4.98
N PRO A 96 9.37 -9.71 -5.88
CA PRO A 96 8.31 -9.05 -6.63
C PRO A 96 7.44 -10.05 -7.40
N ASN A 97 6.15 -9.80 -7.49
CA ASN A 97 5.16 -10.70 -8.10
C ASN A 97 5.04 -12.08 -7.44
N HIS A 98 5.54 -12.30 -6.23
CA HIS A 98 5.34 -13.56 -5.53
C HIS A 98 3.92 -13.67 -4.96
N VAL A 99 3.50 -12.71 -4.17
CA VAL A 99 2.17 -12.69 -3.54
C VAL A 99 1.50 -11.36 -3.81
N TRP A 100 0.32 -11.38 -4.40
CA TRP A 100 -0.53 -10.20 -4.51
C TRP A 100 -1.68 -10.29 -3.51
N ALA A 101 -1.88 -9.24 -2.76
CA ALA A 101 -3.04 -9.10 -1.87
C ALA A 101 -4.08 -8.19 -2.52
N TYR A 102 -5.36 -8.55 -2.42
CA TYR A 102 -6.46 -7.70 -2.86
C TYR A 102 -7.60 -7.70 -1.84
N ASP A 103 -8.32 -6.58 -1.77
CA ASP A 103 -9.35 -6.35 -0.77
C ASP A 103 -10.33 -5.27 -1.24
N PHE A 104 -11.48 -5.20 -0.59
CA PHE A 104 -12.46 -4.16 -0.81
C PHE A 104 -12.48 -3.13 0.31
N LEU A 105 -12.48 -1.85 -0.09
CA LEU A 105 -12.94 -0.76 0.76
C LEU A 105 -14.30 -0.26 0.32
N GLU A 106 -14.97 0.39 1.24
CA GLU A 106 -16.24 1.04 0.99
C GLU A 106 -16.16 2.52 1.30
N ASP A 107 -16.78 3.33 0.45
CA ASP A 107 -16.99 4.75 0.66
C ASP A 107 -18.38 5.15 0.12
N ARG A 108 -18.68 6.45 0.03
CA ARG A 108 -19.95 6.94 -0.47
C ARG A 108 -19.73 8.16 -1.36
N THR A 109 -20.62 8.33 -2.34
CA THR A 109 -20.71 9.58 -3.08
C THR A 109 -21.38 10.65 -2.21
N ASP A 110 -21.14 11.91 -2.54
CA ASP A 110 -21.91 13.02 -2.01
C ASP A 110 -23.37 12.87 -2.49
N GLY A 111 -24.27 12.75 -1.56
CA GLY A 111 -25.71 12.60 -1.83
C GLY A 111 -26.52 13.82 -1.42
N GLY A 112 -25.88 14.90 -1.00
CA GLY A 112 -26.59 16.05 -0.42
C GLY A 112 -27.49 15.59 0.74
N ALA A 113 -28.77 16.00 0.72
CA ALA A 113 -29.76 15.59 1.72
C ALA A 113 -30.12 14.09 1.68
N ASN A 114 -29.85 13.41 0.56
CA ASN A 114 -30.16 11.99 0.35
C ASN A 114 -28.88 11.16 0.42
N ARG A 115 -28.47 10.70 1.58
CA ARG A 115 -27.29 9.85 1.82
C ARG A 115 -26.72 9.21 0.55
N GLY A 116 -25.55 9.68 0.06
CA GLY A 116 -24.94 9.25 -1.20
C GLY A 116 -24.83 7.74 -1.41
N ARG A 117 -24.75 7.32 -2.65
CA ARG A 117 -24.65 5.91 -3.03
C ARG A 117 -23.33 5.30 -2.56
N LYS A 118 -23.38 4.06 -2.12
CA LYS A 118 -22.20 3.28 -1.71
C LYS A 118 -21.25 3.08 -2.89
N LEU A 119 -19.99 3.37 -2.67
CA LEU A 119 -18.88 3.07 -3.57
C LEU A 119 -18.14 1.84 -3.04
N ARG A 120 -17.80 0.92 -3.93
CA ARG A 120 -16.88 -0.17 -3.67
C ARG A 120 -15.54 0.15 -4.35
N ILE A 121 -14.46 -0.04 -3.63
CA ILE A 121 -13.09 0.24 -4.08
C ILE A 121 -12.31 -1.06 -3.96
N LEU A 122 -11.92 -1.63 -5.10
CA LEU A 122 -11.03 -2.78 -5.15
C LEU A 122 -9.58 -2.28 -5.15
N THR A 123 -8.77 -2.79 -4.25
CA THR A 123 -7.33 -2.51 -4.17
C THR A 123 -6.54 -3.79 -4.41
N VAL A 124 -5.47 -3.71 -5.20
CA VAL A 124 -4.53 -4.81 -5.43
C VAL A 124 -3.13 -4.31 -5.13
N GLU A 125 -2.39 -5.01 -4.29
CA GLU A 125 -1.05 -4.65 -3.83
C GLU A 125 -0.09 -5.84 -3.96
N ASP A 126 1.15 -5.58 -4.36
CA ASP A 126 2.25 -6.55 -4.26
C ASP A 126 2.76 -6.57 -2.81
N GLU A 127 2.70 -7.72 -2.15
CA GLU A 127 3.08 -7.83 -0.74
C GLU A 127 4.58 -7.67 -0.49
N PHE A 128 5.44 -7.93 -1.47
CA PHE A 128 6.87 -7.77 -1.33
C PHE A 128 7.30 -6.31 -1.53
N THR A 129 6.98 -5.76 -2.69
CA THR A 129 7.39 -4.41 -3.07
C THR A 129 6.56 -3.32 -2.42
N ARG A 130 5.38 -3.63 -1.92
CA ARG A 130 4.36 -2.69 -1.45
C ARG A 130 3.82 -1.80 -2.56
N GLU A 131 4.01 -2.17 -3.81
CA GLU A 131 3.42 -1.43 -4.93
C GLU A 131 1.90 -1.59 -4.94
N CYS A 132 1.19 -0.47 -5.02
CA CYS A 132 -0.22 -0.46 -5.41
C CYS A 132 -0.30 -0.80 -6.91
N LEU A 133 -0.82 -1.97 -7.23
CA LEU A 133 -0.89 -2.48 -8.60
C LEU A 133 -2.12 -1.95 -9.34
N GLU A 134 -3.27 -1.89 -8.64
CA GLU A 134 -4.51 -1.36 -9.20
C GLU A 134 -5.43 -0.84 -8.10
N ILE A 135 -6.21 0.19 -8.44
CA ILE A 135 -7.36 0.64 -7.67
C ILE A 135 -8.52 0.84 -8.64
N GLU A 136 -9.60 0.10 -8.46
CA GLU A 136 -10.82 0.26 -9.22
C GLU A 136 -11.96 0.71 -8.31
N VAL A 137 -12.86 1.55 -8.84
CA VAL A 137 -13.98 2.11 -8.09
C VAL A 137 -15.25 1.96 -8.89
N GLU A 138 -16.28 1.33 -8.28
CA GLU A 138 -17.60 1.14 -8.87
C GLU A 138 -18.69 1.17 -7.79
N TYR A 139 -19.95 1.33 -8.21
CA TYR A 139 -21.09 1.14 -7.31
C TYR A 139 -21.28 -0.33 -6.92
N ARG A 140 -21.03 -1.23 -7.85
CA ARG A 140 -21.14 -2.68 -7.66
C ARG A 140 -19.98 -3.38 -8.37
N MET A 141 -19.37 -4.30 -7.67
CA MET A 141 -18.31 -5.16 -8.21
C MET A 141 -18.67 -6.61 -7.92
N ASN A 142 -18.80 -7.40 -8.95
CA ASN A 142 -19.00 -8.84 -8.84
C ASN A 142 -17.72 -9.61 -9.15
N ALA A 143 -17.73 -10.91 -8.96
CA ALA A 143 -16.56 -11.77 -9.22
C ALA A 143 -16.03 -11.68 -10.66
N ARG A 144 -16.88 -11.46 -11.66
CA ARG A 144 -16.45 -11.27 -13.07
C ARG A 144 -15.68 -9.98 -13.26
N PHE A 145 -16.08 -8.91 -12.58
CA PHE A 145 -15.36 -7.63 -12.59
C PHE A 145 -13.95 -7.80 -11.98
N VAL A 146 -13.87 -8.45 -10.81
CA VAL A 146 -12.59 -8.74 -10.14
C VAL A 146 -11.69 -9.59 -11.05
N ALA A 147 -12.23 -10.67 -11.61
CA ALA A 147 -11.50 -11.54 -12.54
C ALA A 147 -10.97 -10.75 -13.77
N GLY A 148 -11.80 -9.91 -14.38
CA GLY A 148 -11.38 -9.07 -15.51
C GLY A 148 -10.29 -8.06 -15.14
N THR A 149 -10.35 -7.48 -13.94
CA THR A 149 -9.30 -6.58 -13.44
C THR A 149 -7.98 -7.32 -13.22
N LEU A 150 -8.01 -8.49 -12.59
CA LEU A 150 -6.81 -9.32 -12.38
C LEU A 150 -6.21 -9.80 -13.69
N LEU A 151 -7.00 -10.25 -14.66
CA LEU A 151 -6.50 -10.64 -15.99
C LEU A 151 -5.76 -9.50 -16.70
N LYS A 152 -6.30 -8.28 -16.64
CA LYS A 152 -5.60 -7.09 -17.19
C LYS A 152 -4.27 -6.82 -16.47
N LEU A 153 -4.20 -7.07 -15.16
CA LEU A 153 -2.98 -6.95 -14.39
C LEU A 153 -1.97 -8.04 -14.76
N PHE A 154 -2.41 -9.30 -14.91
CA PHE A 154 -1.56 -10.41 -15.33
C PHE A 154 -0.95 -10.17 -16.71
N ALA A 155 -1.73 -9.64 -17.65
CA ALA A 155 -1.23 -9.29 -18.98
C ALA A 155 -0.15 -8.19 -18.96
N ARG A 156 -0.21 -7.26 -17.99
CA ARG A 156 0.75 -6.13 -17.87
C ARG A 156 2.00 -6.46 -17.08
N ARG A 157 1.90 -7.29 -16.05
CA ARG A 157 2.97 -7.54 -15.08
C ARG A 157 3.41 -8.99 -14.93
N GLY A 158 2.76 -9.90 -15.64
CA GLY A 158 2.85 -11.34 -15.36
C GLY A 158 1.94 -11.76 -14.21
N ALA A 159 1.62 -13.04 -14.15
CA ALA A 159 0.81 -13.60 -13.08
C ALA A 159 1.66 -13.84 -11.82
N PRO A 160 1.14 -13.56 -10.60
CA PRO A 160 1.83 -13.90 -9.37
C PRO A 160 1.76 -15.40 -9.09
N ALA A 161 2.62 -15.92 -8.22
CA ALA A 161 2.51 -17.29 -7.74
C ALA A 161 1.29 -17.49 -6.84
N PHE A 162 1.02 -16.48 -6.00
CA PHE A 162 -0.09 -16.53 -5.05
C PHE A 162 -0.91 -15.25 -5.08
N VAL A 163 -2.21 -15.40 -4.86
CA VAL A 163 -3.10 -14.28 -4.52
C VAL A 163 -3.69 -14.50 -3.13
N ARG A 164 -3.78 -13.42 -2.37
CA ARG A 164 -4.35 -13.41 -1.02
C ARG A 164 -5.54 -12.48 -0.95
N SER A 165 -6.65 -12.97 -0.40
CA SER A 165 -7.86 -12.20 -0.14
C SER A 165 -8.51 -12.63 1.15
N ASP A 166 -9.48 -11.87 1.62
CA ASP A 166 -10.43 -12.34 2.62
C ASP A 166 -11.40 -13.39 2.01
N ASN A 167 -12.32 -13.88 2.84
CA ASN A 167 -13.33 -14.86 2.44
C ASN A 167 -14.62 -14.20 1.91
N GLY A 168 -14.52 -13.00 1.33
CA GLY A 168 -15.67 -12.33 0.74
C GLY A 168 -16.33 -13.17 -0.37
N PRO A 169 -17.66 -13.11 -0.52
CA PRO A 169 -18.39 -13.95 -1.48
C PRO A 169 -17.94 -13.73 -2.93
N GLU A 170 -17.46 -12.55 -3.28
CA GLU A 170 -16.91 -12.25 -4.59
C GLU A 170 -15.57 -12.92 -4.83
N PHE A 171 -14.79 -13.17 -3.78
CA PHE A 171 -13.45 -13.74 -3.85
C PHE A 171 -13.44 -15.27 -3.85
N ILE A 172 -14.45 -15.89 -3.22
CA ILE A 172 -14.63 -17.34 -3.23
C ILE A 172 -15.53 -17.81 -4.40
N ALA A 173 -16.01 -16.89 -5.25
CA ALA A 173 -16.86 -17.24 -6.36
C ALA A 173 -16.18 -18.19 -7.34
N LYS A 174 -16.88 -19.26 -7.77
CA LYS A 174 -16.37 -20.31 -8.67
C LYS A 174 -15.71 -19.75 -9.94
N VAL A 175 -16.26 -18.66 -10.50
CA VAL A 175 -15.71 -18.01 -11.71
C VAL A 175 -14.29 -17.48 -11.47
N LEU A 176 -14.07 -16.79 -10.35
CA LEU A 176 -12.76 -16.26 -10.00
C LEU A 176 -11.78 -17.39 -9.68
N MET A 177 -12.20 -18.38 -8.88
CA MET A 177 -11.36 -19.51 -8.51
C MET A 177 -10.94 -20.32 -9.73
N ARG A 178 -11.87 -20.59 -10.67
CA ARG A 178 -11.56 -21.29 -11.93
C ARG A 178 -10.57 -20.50 -12.81
N MET A 179 -10.74 -19.18 -12.88
CA MET A 179 -9.81 -18.30 -13.62
C MET A 179 -8.40 -18.39 -13.03
N LEU A 180 -8.26 -18.28 -11.71
CA LEU A 180 -6.97 -18.37 -11.01
C LEU A 180 -6.32 -19.75 -11.24
N GLN A 181 -7.10 -20.82 -11.17
CA GLN A 181 -6.63 -22.19 -11.43
C GLN A 181 -6.11 -22.36 -12.87
N ILE A 182 -6.82 -21.84 -13.87
CA ILE A 182 -6.38 -21.88 -15.30
C ILE A 182 -5.06 -21.13 -15.47
N GLN A 183 -4.85 -20.04 -14.71
CA GLN A 183 -3.60 -19.26 -14.74
C GLN A 183 -2.48 -19.89 -13.88
N GLY A 184 -2.71 -21.03 -13.25
CA GLY A 184 -1.74 -21.68 -12.37
C GLY A 184 -1.48 -20.93 -11.05
N ILE A 185 -2.38 -20.02 -10.67
CA ILE A 185 -2.23 -19.16 -9.48
C ILE A 185 -2.90 -19.84 -8.29
N GLN A 186 -2.15 -19.94 -7.18
CA GLN A 186 -2.71 -20.49 -5.95
C GLN A 186 -3.40 -19.38 -5.14
N CYS A 187 -4.66 -19.63 -4.76
CA CYS A 187 -5.40 -18.74 -3.88
C CYS A 187 -5.12 -19.08 -2.40
N ARG A 188 -4.74 -18.09 -1.62
CA ARG A 188 -4.51 -18.18 -0.18
C ARG A 188 -5.55 -17.33 0.55
N HIS A 189 -6.62 -17.98 0.98
CA HIS A 189 -7.62 -17.31 1.81
C HIS A 189 -7.09 -17.11 3.23
N ILE A 190 -7.47 -15.99 3.83
CA ILE A 190 -7.16 -15.68 5.23
C ILE A 190 -7.98 -16.59 6.13
N GLU A 191 -7.35 -17.21 7.10
CA GLU A 191 -8.05 -18.03 8.07
C GLU A 191 -9.07 -17.21 8.88
N PRO A 192 -10.28 -17.73 9.10
CA PRO A 192 -11.26 -17.05 9.93
C PRO A 192 -10.68 -16.69 11.30
N GLY A 193 -10.83 -15.42 11.70
CA GLY A 193 -10.27 -14.93 12.96
C GLY A 193 -8.79 -14.52 12.92
N SER A 194 -8.13 -14.56 11.75
CA SER A 194 -6.72 -14.23 11.57
C SER A 194 -6.48 -12.93 10.77
N PRO A 195 -7.02 -11.76 11.20
CA PRO A 195 -6.90 -10.51 10.45
C PRO A 195 -5.45 -10.05 10.23
N TRP A 196 -4.50 -10.50 11.06
CA TRP A 196 -3.08 -10.18 10.88
C TRP A 196 -2.49 -10.73 9.58
N GLN A 197 -3.11 -11.74 8.97
CA GLN A 197 -2.69 -12.31 7.69
C GLN A 197 -2.93 -11.35 6.51
N ASN A 198 -3.83 -10.36 6.66
CA ASN A 198 -4.05 -9.28 5.68
C ASN A 198 -3.45 -7.93 6.09
N GLY A 199 -2.55 -7.93 7.06
CA GLY A 199 -2.03 -6.70 7.68
C GLY A 199 -1.30 -5.75 6.71
N ILE A 200 -0.90 -6.21 5.53
CA ILE A 200 -0.26 -5.41 4.48
C ILE A 200 -1.33 -4.60 3.77
N ASN A 201 -2.35 -5.27 3.25
CA ASN A 201 -3.46 -4.63 2.54
C ASN A 201 -4.29 -3.72 3.47
N GLU A 202 -4.57 -4.16 4.70
CA GLU A 202 -5.20 -3.29 5.72
C GLU A 202 -4.42 -1.98 5.95
N ARG A 203 -3.08 -2.05 5.92
CA ARG A 203 -2.23 -0.86 6.08
C ARG A 203 -2.30 0.06 4.86
N PHE A 204 -2.30 -0.51 3.66
CA PHE A 204 -2.50 0.23 2.41
C PHE A 204 -3.88 0.91 2.43
N ASN A 205 -4.93 0.14 2.66
CA ASN A 205 -6.31 0.59 2.75
C ASN A 205 -6.50 1.69 3.80
N GLY A 206 -5.86 1.52 4.97
CA GLY A 206 -5.83 2.54 6.02
C GLY A 206 -5.12 3.83 5.58
N SER A 207 -4.06 3.72 4.77
CA SER A 207 -3.35 4.88 4.21
C SER A 207 -4.17 5.58 3.14
N LEU A 208 -4.78 4.85 2.21
CA LEU A 208 -5.68 5.39 1.19
C LEU A 208 -6.85 6.15 1.84
N ARG A 209 -7.48 5.55 2.86
CA ARG A 209 -8.55 6.20 3.62
C ARG A 209 -8.10 7.48 4.31
N ASP A 210 -6.99 7.44 5.02
CA ASP A 210 -6.47 8.58 5.78
C ASP A 210 -5.95 9.71 4.89
N GLU A 211 -5.27 9.38 3.79
CA GLU A 211 -4.54 10.32 2.95
C GLU A 211 -5.38 10.83 1.76
N ARG A 212 -6.52 10.18 1.43
CA ARG A 212 -7.41 10.58 0.32
C ARG A 212 -8.88 10.51 0.67
N LEU A 213 -9.44 9.31 0.94
CA LEU A 213 -10.89 9.16 1.04
C LEU A 213 -11.53 10.07 2.10
N ASN A 214 -10.86 10.27 3.24
CA ASN A 214 -11.36 11.19 4.30
C ASN A 214 -11.17 12.67 3.97
N MET A 215 -10.52 13.02 2.87
CA MET A 215 -10.20 14.40 2.50
C MET A 215 -10.96 14.86 1.26
N GLU A 216 -11.60 13.95 0.58
CA GLU A 216 -12.27 14.19 -0.70
C GLU A 216 -13.76 13.88 -0.60
N THR A 217 -14.53 14.53 -1.45
CA THR A 217 -15.96 14.27 -1.63
C THR A 217 -16.18 13.76 -3.05
N PHE A 218 -16.83 12.61 -3.19
CA PHE A 218 -16.95 11.94 -4.48
C PHE A 218 -18.34 12.17 -5.08
N HIS A 219 -18.42 12.65 -6.32
CA HIS A 219 -19.69 12.85 -7.02
C HIS A 219 -20.19 11.55 -7.67
N ASN A 220 -19.29 10.75 -8.22
CA ASN A 220 -19.59 9.50 -8.90
C ASN A 220 -18.37 8.55 -8.88
N PRO A 221 -18.50 7.28 -9.33
CA PRO A 221 -17.38 6.32 -9.34
C PRO A 221 -16.22 6.77 -10.21
N ASP A 222 -16.46 7.45 -11.34
CA ASP A 222 -15.39 7.89 -12.23
C ASP A 222 -14.51 8.97 -11.57
N HIS A 223 -15.14 9.94 -10.90
CA HIS A 223 -14.43 10.94 -10.10
C HIS A 223 -13.59 10.27 -9.00
N ALA A 224 -14.18 9.35 -8.24
CA ALA A 224 -13.48 8.63 -7.20
C ALA A 224 -12.34 7.78 -7.78
N ARG A 225 -12.53 7.13 -8.93
CA ARG A 225 -11.51 6.32 -9.62
C ARG A 225 -10.30 7.15 -10.03
N VAL A 226 -10.51 8.33 -10.61
CA VAL A 226 -9.43 9.25 -11.01
C VAL A 226 -8.58 9.64 -9.80
N ILE A 227 -9.23 10.02 -8.68
CA ILE A 227 -8.54 10.40 -7.44
C ILE A 227 -7.79 9.22 -6.83
N CYS A 228 -8.42 8.05 -6.75
CA CYS A 228 -7.78 6.85 -6.19
C CYS A 228 -6.59 6.38 -7.05
N LYS A 229 -6.71 6.39 -8.38
CA LYS A 229 -5.59 6.05 -9.29
C LYS A 229 -4.46 7.08 -9.20
N SER A 230 -4.78 8.36 -9.04
CA SER A 230 -3.77 9.39 -8.78
C SER A 230 -3.03 9.12 -7.46
N TYR A 231 -3.77 8.74 -6.41
CA TYR A 231 -3.16 8.32 -5.15
C TYR A 231 -2.25 7.09 -5.32
N GLY A 232 -2.69 6.06 -6.04
CA GLY A 232 -1.88 4.86 -6.31
C GLY A 232 -0.54 5.22 -6.97
N ARG A 233 -0.55 6.13 -7.96
CA ARG A 233 0.69 6.64 -8.57
C ARG A 233 1.57 7.36 -7.54
N GLN A 234 1.01 8.32 -6.79
CA GLN A 234 1.74 9.05 -5.75
C GLN A 234 2.29 8.11 -4.65
N TYR A 235 1.51 7.11 -4.26
CA TYR A 235 1.91 6.09 -3.29
C TYR A 235 3.14 5.32 -3.75
N ASN A 236 3.17 4.94 -5.02
CA ASN A 236 4.25 4.17 -5.62
C ASN A 236 5.52 4.98 -5.89
N THR A 237 5.39 6.26 -6.27
CA THR A 237 6.53 7.06 -6.80
C THR A 237 7.03 8.15 -5.85
N GLU A 238 6.19 8.65 -4.93
CA GLU A 238 6.56 9.81 -4.10
C GLU A 238 6.55 9.48 -2.60
N ARG A 239 5.70 8.54 -2.16
CA ARG A 239 5.46 8.30 -0.75
C ARG A 239 6.57 7.47 -0.10
N PRO A 240 7.29 8.02 0.93
CA PRO A 240 8.32 7.25 1.63
C PRO A 240 7.71 6.18 2.53
N HIS A 241 8.23 4.95 2.46
CA HIS A 241 7.77 3.81 3.25
C HIS A 241 8.80 3.40 4.29
N SER A 242 8.44 3.46 5.57
CA SER A 242 9.35 3.11 6.67
C SER A 242 9.76 1.63 6.66
N SER A 243 8.91 0.73 6.15
CA SER A 243 9.22 -0.69 5.98
C SER A 243 10.20 -0.97 4.85
N LEU A 244 10.36 -0.03 3.91
CA LEU A 244 11.27 -0.09 2.78
C LEU A 244 12.49 0.85 2.95
N GLY A 245 12.89 1.15 4.18
CA GLY A 245 14.00 2.06 4.44
C GLY A 245 13.75 3.51 3.99
N TYR A 246 12.49 3.94 3.91
CA TYR A 246 12.03 5.23 3.35
C TYR A 246 12.19 5.37 1.83
N LEU A 247 12.47 4.30 1.12
CA LEU A 247 12.28 4.24 -0.33
C LEU A 247 10.79 4.27 -0.68
N THR A 248 10.48 4.65 -1.91
CA THR A 248 9.16 4.40 -2.48
C THR A 248 9.06 2.95 -2.95
N PRO A 249 7.85 2.39 -3.14
CA PRO A 249 7.67 1.06 -3.68
C PRO A 249 8.40 0.81 -4.99
N VAL A 250 8.32 1.75 -5.94
CA VAL A 250 9.01 1.65 -7.25
C VAL A 250 10.54 1.65 -7.11
N GLU A 251 11.09 2.51 -6.25
CA GLU A 251 12.53 2.54 -5.99
C GLU A 251 13.02 1.24 -5.33
N PHE A 252 12.24 0.73 -4.38
CA PHE A 252 12.55 -0.55 -3.73
C PHE A 252 12.53 -1.70 -4.73
N ALA A 253 11.49 -1.78 -5.57
CA ALA A 253 11.37 -2.80 -6.60
C ALA A 253 12.51 -2.72 -7.64
N ALA A 254 12.88 -1.51 -8.07
CA ALA A 254 13.98 -1.29 -9.00
C ALA A 254 15.33 -1.73 -8.41
N ARG A 255 15.60 -1.31 -7.17
CA ARG A 255 16.81 -1.69 -6.44
C ARG A 255 16.92 -3.21 -6.27
N TRP A 256 15.83 -3.86 -5.87
CA TRP A 256 15.81 -5.31 -5.69
C TRP A 256 16.11 -6.04 -7.00
N ARG A 257 15.52 -5.61 -8.13
CA ARG A 257 15.80 -6.20 -9.46
C ARG A 257 17.26 -6.00 -9.86
N GLU A 258 17.85 -4.88 -9.50
CA GLU A 258 19.26 -4.60 -9.79
C GLU A 258 20.22 -5.49 -8.98
N GLU A 259 19.90 -5.70 -7.69
CA GLU A 259 20.67 -6.56 -6.79
C GLU A 259 20.53 -8.05 -7.11
N ASN A 260 19.46 -8.47 -7.84
CA ASN A 260 19.14 -9.87 -8.13
C ASN A 260 19.07 -10.19 -9.64
N LYS A 261 19.74 -9.39 -10.48
CA LYS A 261 19.71 -9.55 -11.96
C LYS A 261 20.07 -10.95 -12.42
N ASP A 262 21.10 -11.57 -11.85
CA ASP A 262 21.61 -12.86 -12.28
C ASP A 262 20.67 -14.02 -11.90
N GLY A 263 19.96 -13.92 -10.78
CA GLY A 263 19.00 -14.93 -10.34
C GLY A 263 17.63 -14.83 -11.00
N PHE A 264 17.22 -13.61 -11.38
CA PHE A 264 15.88 -13.38 -11.95
C PHE A 264 15.78 -13.78 -13.42
N ALA A 265 16.84 -13.57 -14.20
CA ALA A 265 16.93 -14.02 -15.59
C ALA A 265 16.81 -15.55 -15.71
N ALA A 266 17.37 -16.31 -14.77
CA ALA A 266 17.26 -17.76 -14.74
C ALA A 266 15.84 -18.24 -14.36
N ALA A 267 15.14 -17.54 -13.47
CA ALA A 267 13.78 -17.88 -13.05
C ALA A 267 12.72 -17.57 -14.12
N GLU A 268 12.87 -16.49 -14.90
CA GLU A 268 12.00 -16.18 -16.03
C GLU A 268 12.16 -17.19 -17.16
N LEU A 269 13.37 -17.62 -17.48
CA LEU A 269 13.64 -18.67 -18.49
C LEU A 269 13.06 -20.02 -18.07
N GLY A 270 13.17 -20.40 -16.78
CA GLY A 270 12.59 -21.64 -16.25
C GLY A 270 11.05 -21.65 -16.26
N SER A 271 10.40 -20.52 -15.99
CA SER A 271 8.94 -20.40 -16.01
C SER A 271 8.36 -20.36 -17.42
N ALA A 272 9.10 -19.89 -18.42
CA ALA A 272 8.70 -19.94 -19.83
C ALA A 272 8.76 -21.38 -20.39
N GLN A 273 9.78 -22.15 -20.05
CA GLN A 273 9.92 -23.54 -20.49
C GLN A 273 8.88 -24.49 -19.89
N THR A 274 8.44 -24.29 -18.65
CA THR A 274 7.38 -25.08 -18.02
C THR A 274 5.99 -24.80 -18.63
N ARG A 275 5.75 -23.63 -19.21
CA ARG A 275 4.47 -23.30 -19.88
C ARG A 275 4.34 -23.96 -21.25
N ASP A 276 5.44 -24.19 -21.96
CA ASP A 276 5.43 -24.84 -23.31
C ASP A 276 5.18 -26.34 -23.23
N LEU A 277 5.57 -27.00 -22.16
CA LEU A 277 5.37 -28.44 -21.97
C LEU A 277 3.93 -28.85 -21.59
N SER A 278 3.10 -27.91 -21.14
CA SER A 278 1.70 -28.18 -20.76
C SER A 278 0.70 -28.16 -21.95
N HIS A 279 1.15 -27.81 -23.16
CA HIS A 279 0.31 -27.74 -24.36
C HIS A 279 0.45 -28.95 -25.28
N GLN A 280 1.22 -29.99 -24.90
CA GLN A 280 1.35 -31.21 -25.66
C GLN A 280 0.63 -32.39 -25.00
N HIS A 281 -0.69 -32.31 -24.80
CA HIS A 281 -1.51 -33.51 -24.63
C HIS A 281 -2.30 -33.77 -25.91
N PRO A 282 -2.08 -34.90 -26.60
CA PRO A 282 -2.88 -35.28 -27.76
C PRO A 282 -4.30 -35.64 -27.30
N LEU A 283 -5.27 -35.11 -28.02
CA LEU A 283 -6.67 -35.51 -27.94
C LEU A 283 -6.78 -37.02 -28.24
N VAL A 284 -7.06 -37.84 -27.25
CA VAL A 284 -7.48 -39.23 -27.43
C VAL A 284 -8.91 -39.18 -27.97
N VAL A 285 -9.03 -39.42 -29.24
CA VAL A 285 -10.31 -39.66 -29.92
C VAL A 285 -10.83 -41.02 -29.45
N GLY A 286 -11.88 -41.00 -28.64
CA GLY A 286 -12.61 -42.22 -28.27
C GLY A 286 -13.27 -42.85 -29.49
N ARG A 287 -12.95 -44.10 -29.76
CA ARG A 287 -13.68 -44.94 -30.70
C ARG A 287 -15.04 -45.29 -30.11
N GLU A 288 -16.09 -45.05 -30.88
CA GLU A 288 -17.41 -45.61 -30.66
C GLU A 288 -17.36 -47.10 -30.87
N GLU A 289 -17.66 -47.90 -29.84
CA GLU A 289 -17.98 -49.32 -30.00
C GLU A 289 -19.48 -49.44 -30.26
N SER A 290 -19.79 -49.95 -31.44
CA SER A 290 -21.13 -50.36 -31.87
C SER A 290 -21.56 -51.62 -31.15
N GLU A 291 -22.69 -51.61 -30.46
CA GLU A 291 -23.39 -52.78 -29.97
C GLU A 291 -24.00 -53.56 -31.13
N PRO A 292 -23.94 -54.89 -31.10
CA PRO A 292 -24.76 -55.73 -31.96
C PRO A 292 -26.09 -56.08 -31.32
N ALA A 293 -27.16 -55.94 -32.11
CA ALA A 293 -28.50 -56.43 -31.78
C ALA A 293 -28.58 -57.92 -31.69
N ALA A 294 -29.23 -58.45 -30.64
CA ALA A 294 -30.06 -59.66 -30.60
C ALA A 294 -30.95 -59.58 -29.35
#